data_cb625130e347f142a0112e1be4a65648
#
_entry.id   cb625130e347f142a0112e1be4a65648
#
_cell.length_a   1.000
_cell.length_b   1.000
_cell.length_c   1.000
_cell.angle_alpha   90.00
_cell.angle_beta   90.00
_cell.angle_gamma   90.00
#
_symmetry.space_group_name_H-M   'P 1'
#
loop_
_entity.id
_entity.type
_entity.pdbx_description
1 polymer ?
#
loop_
_entity_poly.entity_id
_entity_poly.type
_entity_poly.pdbx_seq_one_letter_code
_entity_poly.pdbx_strand_id
1 'polypeptide(L)'
;MITLRIHHQTSYRYHRLVTLGPHRLMLRPRESRDLRLISNNVTVTPAAVVTWAQDVFGNAVATATFRTMAESLVIENVAELELDAVAWPIFDVAASAICYPFRYADDEWIDLGALTTQQYPDPAGRLRDWARAFVRANPTDTLALLKDLGAGVSGWISYQSREDPGTQSPIETLDRGWGSCRDFAVLFVEAARSLGFGARIVSGYLYSPNQSVMGASGAGSTHAWAEVFVPGAGWITFDPTNRSVGGLNLIPVAVARDIQHAMPVAGSFVGMTDAFQGMSVEVRVTSQAGTAANQPAWRAQARLV
;
A
#
# COMPACT_ATOMS: atom_id res chain seq x y z
N MET A 1 -4.29 1.63 -20.77
CA MET A 1 -4.34 0.24 -20.26
C MET A 1 -3.03 -0.45 -20.60
N ILE A 2 -2.35 -1.04 -19.62
CA ILE A 2 -1.12 -1.83 -19.77
C ILE A 2 -1.29 -3.19 -19.11
N THR A 3 -0.72 -4.25 -19.68
CA THR A 3 -0.66 -5.56 -19.08
C THR A 3 0.65 -5.70 -18.32
N LEU A 4 0.56 -6.04 -17.04
CA LEU A 4 1.70 -6.20 -16.15
C LEU A 4 1.78 -7.64 -15.64
N ARG A 5 3.01 -8.12 -15.49
CA ARG A 5 3.33 -9.37 -14.79
C ARG A 5 4.16 -9.03 -13.57
N ILE A 6 3.72 -9.53 -12.43
CA ILE A 6 4.40 -9.44 -11.14
C ILE A 6 5.02 -10.78 -10.85
N HIS A 7 6.28 -10.78 -10.45
CA HIS A 7 6.96 -11.90 -9.82
C HIS A 7 7.48 -11.42 -8.47
N HIS A 8 6.98 -12.01 -7.39
CA HIS A 8 7.40 -11.72 -6.02
C HIS A 8 7.89 -13.01 -5.38
N GLN A 9 9.10 -13.01 -4.86
CA GLN A 9 9.67 -14.11 -4.10
C GLN A 9 10.16 -13.59 -2.74
N THR A 10 9.71 -14.25 -1.66
CA THR A 10 10.25 -14.06 -0.30
C THR A 10 10.90 -15.37 0.12
N SER A 11 12.17 -15.31 0.52
CA SER A 11 12.94 -16.47 0.95
C SER A 11 13.49 -16.27 2.35
N TYR A 12 13.23 -17.24 3.22
CA TYR A 12 13.81 -17.33 4.56
C TYR A 12 14.81 -18.48 4.60
N ARG A 13 15.93 -18.29 5.28
CA ARG A 13 16.95 -19.30 5.50
C ARG A 13 17.22 -19.48 6.97
N TYR A 14 17.46 -20.71 7.35
CA TYR A 14 17.76 -21.10 8.71
C TYR A 14 19.03 -21.97 8.73
N HIS A 15 19.84 -21.81 9.78
CA HIS A 15 21.07 -22.63 9.96
C HIS A 15 20.77 -24.09 10.29
N ARG A 16 19.54 -24.39 10.70
CA ARG A 16 19.09 -25.72 11.14
C ARG A 16 17.61 -25.89 10.83
N LEU A 17 17.15 -27.13 10.89
CA LEU A 17 15.73 -27.44 10.78
C LEU A 17 14.92 -26.70 11.85
N VAL A 18 13.90 -25.97 11.45
CA VAL A 18 12.94 -25.29 12.31
C VAL A 18 11.52 -25.79 12.03
N THR A 19 10.65 -25.71 13.01
CA THR A 19 9.22 -25.93 12.81
C THR A 19 8.59 -24.61 12.37
N LEU A 20 8.09 -24.55 11.15
CA LEU A 20 7.40 -23.39 10.61
C LEU A 20 5.98 -23.30 11.19
N GLY A 21 5.66 -22.17 11.83
CA GLY A 21 4.29 -21.83 12.22
C GLY A 21 3.45 -21.42 11.01
N PRO A 22 2.15 -21.14 11.20
CA PRO A 22 1.31 -20.62 10.12
C PRO A 22 1.88 -19.31 9.58
N HIS A 23 1.90 -19.17 8.26
CA HIS A 23 2.29 -17.94 7.57
C HIS A 23 1.10 -17.34 6.85
N ARG A 24 0.81 -16.07 7.15
CA ARG A 24 -0.20 -15.26 6.48
C ARG A 24 0.44 -14.56 5.29
N LEU A 25 -0.17 -14.70 4.13
CA LEU A 25 0.32 -14.17 2.86
C LEU A 25 -0.74 -13.23 2.28
N MET A 26 -0.34 -12.01 2.00
CA MET A 26 -1.17 -11.00 1.32
C MET A 26 -0.41 -10.57 0.06
N LEU A 27 -0.56 -11.36 -1.00
CA LEU A 27 0.22 -11.24 -2.23
C LEU A 27 -0.68 -11.10 -3.47
N ARG A 28 -2.01 -11.33 -3.33
CA ARG A 28 -2.97 -11.21 -4.42
C ARG A 28 -3.33 -9.74 -4.64
N PRO A 29 -3.10 -9.16 -5.85
CA PRO A 29 -3.54 -7.82 -6.18
C PRO A 29 -5.03 -7.62 -5.98
N ARG A 30 -5.42 -6.45 -5.47
CA ARG A 30 -6.82 -6.05 -5.28
C ARG A 30 -7.37 -5.51 -6.60
N GLU A 31 -8.49 -6.05 -7.02
CA GLU A 31 -9.21 -5.54 -8.18
C GLU A 31 -9.94 -4.23 -7.84
N SER A 32 -10.00 -3.35 -8.80
CA SER A 32 -10.69 -2.06 -8.72
C SER A 32 -11.20 -1.65 -10.10
N ARG A 33 -11.79 -0.47 -10.20
CA ARG A 33 -12.18 0.10 -11.51
C ARG A 33 -10.99 0.20 -12.48
N ASP A 34 -9.80 0.49 -11.95
CA ASP A 34 -8.60 0.77 -12.75
C ASP A 34 -7.62 -0.42 -12.79
N LEU A 35 -7.93 -1.53 -12.10
CA LEU A 35 -7.11 -2.73 -12.05
C LEU A 35 -7.96 -3.99 -12.17
N ARG A 36 -7.69 -4.79 -13.21
CA ARG A 36 -8.28 -6.11 -13.43
C ARG A 36 -7.21 -7.20 -13.28
N LEU A 37 -7.44 -8.15 -12.39
CA LEU A 37 -6.56 -9.29 -12.21
C LEU A 37 -6.89 -10.39 -13.23
N ILE A 38 -5.90 -10.80 -14.02
CA ILE A 38 -6.05 -11.88 -15.01
C ILE A 38 -5.77 -13.24 -14.34
N SER A 39 -4.65 -13.33 -13.62
CA SER A 39 -4.25 -14.55 -12.93
C SER A 39 -3.44 -14.25 -11.68
N ASN A 40 -3.49 -15.17 -10.70
CA ASN A 40 -2.64 -15.11 -9.51
C ASN A 40 -2.34 -16.53 -9.03
N ASN A 41 -1.06 -16.86 -8.91
CA ASN A 41 -0.60 -18.15 -8.43
C ASN A 41 0.42 -17.97 -7.30
N VAL A 42 0.13 -18.57 -6.15
CA VAL A 42 1.02 -18.58 -4.98
C VAL A 42 1.56 -19.99 -4.78
N THR A 43 2.86 -20.14 -4.76
CA THR A 43 3.56 -21.39 -4.45
C THR A 43 4.38 -21.24 -3.16
N VAL A 44 4.44 -22.31 -2.38
CA VAL A 44 5.14 -22.33 -1.08
C VAL A 44 6.00 -23.58 -0.99
N THR A 45 7.27 -23.42 -0.67
CA THR A 45 8.23 -24.50 -0.45
C THR A 45 8.87 -24.34 0.95
N PRO A 46 8.85 -25.35 1.84
CA PRO A 46 8.34 -26.70 1.62
C PRO A 46 6.82 -26.72 1.38
N ALA A 47 6.33 -27.87 0.89
CA ALA A 47 4.91 -28.04 0.60
C ALA A 47 4.04 -27.69 1.81
N ALA A 48 3.05 -26.83 1.60
CA ALA A 48 2.14 -26.33 2.61
C ALA A 48 0.68 -26.58 2.21
N VAL A 49 -0.19 -26.68 3.19
CA VAL A 49 -1.63 -26.53 2.96
C VAL A 49 -1.94 -25.05 2.97
N VAL A 50 -2.47 -24.54 1.86
CA VAL A 50 -2.82 -23.12 1.72
C VAL A 50 -4.34 -22.98 1.72
N THR A 51 -4.85 -22.18 2.64
CA THR A 51 -6.28 -21.83 2.73
C THR A 51 -6.46 -20.34 2.50
N TRP A 52 -7.59 -19.97 1.87
CA TRP A 52 -7.89 -18.57 1.55
C TRP A 52 -9.08 -18.06 2.35
N ALA A 53 -8.98 -16.82 2.77
CA ALA A 53 -10.06 -16.07 3.42
C ALA A 53 -10.03 -14.60 2.99
N GLN A 54 -11.02 -13.83 3.38
CA GLN A 54 -11.01 -12.38 3.32
C GLN A 54 -10.99 -11.82 4.74
N ASP A 55 -10.21 -10.78 4.95
CA ASP A 55 -10.23 -10.03 6.21
C ASP A 55 -11.34 -8.97 6.22
N VAL A 56 -11.43 -8.20 7.31
CA VAL A 56 -12.47 -7.15 7.49
C VAL A 56 -12.37 -6.02 6.46
N PHE A 57 -11.25 -5.87 5.77
CA PHE A 57 -11.06 -4.90 4.68
C PHE A 57 -11.26 -5.52 3.29
N GLY A 58 -11.67 -6.78 3.21
CA GLY A 58 -11.81 -7.50 1.96
C GLY A 58 -10.48 -7.86 1.29
N ASN A 59 -9.35 -7.83 2.03
CA ASN A 59 -8.09 -8.30 1.51
C ASN A 59 -8.09 -9.81 1.35
N ALA A 60 -7.56 -10.32 0.25
CA ALA A 60 -7.34 -11.75 0.07
C ALA A 60 -6.17 -12.22 0.94
N VAL A 61 -6.44 -13.10 1.90
CA VAL A 61 -5.47 -13.62 2.86
C VAL A 61 -5.30 -15.12 2.65
N ALA A 62 -4.11 -15.55 2.23
CA ALA A 62 -3.74 -16.96 2.24
C ALA A 62 -3.05 -17.31 3.56
N THR A 63 -3.38 -18.46 4.12
CA THR A 63 -2.67 -19.02 5.29
C THR A 63 -2.01 -20.32 4.88
N ALA A 64 -0.68 -20.33 4.90
CA ALA A 64 0.13 -21.53 4.65
C ALA A 64 0.47 -22.23 5.96
N THR A 65 0.15 -23.52 6.06
CA THR A 65 0.46 -24.39 7.21
C THR A 65 1.35 -25.54 6.79
N PHE A 66 2.33 -25.86 7.62
CA PHE A 66 3.40 -26.79 7.32
C PHE A 66 3.30 -28.06 8.20
N ARG A 67 3.72 -29.19 7.65
CA ARG A 67 3.76 -30.48 8.38
C ARG A 67 5.17 -31.00 8.62
N THR A 68 6.16 -30.37 7.98
CA THR A 68 7.57 -30.81 8.04
C THR A 68 8.44 -29.68 8.57
N MET A 69 9.51 -30.03 9.26
CA MET A 69 10.59 -29.10 9.58
C MET A 69 11.35 -28.74 8.30
N ALA A 70 11.94 -27.54 8.26
CA ALA A 70 12.70 -27.07 7.11
C ALA A 70 13.87 -26.16 7.51
N GLU A 71 14.89 -26.09 6.65
CA GLU A 71 16.00 -25.13 6.73
C GLU A 71 15.77 -23.90 5.85
N SER A 72 14.69 -23.90 5.07
CA SER A 72 14.30 -22.75 4.24
C SER A 72 12.79 -22.70 4.04
N LEU A 73 12.30 -21.50 3.79
CA LEU A 73 10.93 -21.26 3.34
C LEU A 73 11.00 -20.30 2.14
N VAL A 74 10.45 -20.74 1.01
CA VAL A 74 10.31 -19.90 -0.19
C VAL A 74 8.84 -19.72 -0.49
N ILE A 75 8.41 -18.47 -0.61
CA ILE A 75 7.06 -18.07 -0.98
C ILE A 75 7.18 -17.30 -2.27
N GLU A 76 6.54 -17.79 -3.31
CA GLU A 76 6.54 -17.17 -4.63
C GLU A 76 5.12 -16.81 -5.05
N ASN A 77 4.94 -15.63 -5.60
CA ASN A 77 3.69 -15.21 -6.21
C ASN A 77 3.93 -14.71 -7.63
N VAL A 78 3.18 -15.26 -8.56
CA VAL A 78 3.14 -14.77 -9.96
C VAL A 78 1.73 -14.29 -10.24
N ALA A 79 1.60 -13.02 -10.61
CA ALA A 79 0.32 -12.43 -10.97
C ALA A 79 0.40 -11.73 -12.33
N GLU A 80 -0.69 -11.79 -13.09
CA GLU A 80 -0.88 -11.02 -14.32
C GLU A 80 -2.13 -10.16 -14.17
N LEU A 81 -2.02 -8.90 -14.58
CA LEU A 81 -3.08 -7.92 -14.43
C LEU A 81 -3.07 -6.88 -15.54
N GLU A 82 -4.18 -6.22 -15.73
CA GLU A 82 -4.32 -5.01 -16.53
C GLU A 82 -4.48 -3.80 -15.61
N LEU A 83 -3.70 -2.76 -15.88
CA LEU A 83 -3.75 -1.49 -15.17
C LEU A 83 -4.14 -0.38 -16.16
N ASP A 84 -5.22 0.34 -15.83
CA ASP A 84 -5.75 1.44 -16.62
C ASP A 84 -5.86 2.75 -15.83
N ALA A 85 -5.03 2.90 -14.81
CA ALA A 85 -4.99 4.09 -13.99
C ALA A 85 -4.50 5.30 -14.79
N VAL A 86 -5.18 6.44 -14.63
CA VAL A 86 -4.87 7.68 -15.33
C VAL A 86 -3.81 8.49 -14.60
N ALA A 87 -2.96 9.20 -15.34
CA ALA A 87 -1.90 10.04 -14.78
C ALA A 87 -2.45 11.27 -14.04
N TRP A 88 -3.60 11.78 -14.46
CA TRP A 88 -4.23 12.99 -13.92
C TRP A 88 -5.68 12.69 -13.55
N PRO A 89 -5.94 12.04 -12.40
CA PRO A 89 -7.29 11.73 -11.99
C PRO A 89 -8.06 13.00 -11.59
N ILE A 90 -9.32 13.03 -12.00
CA ILE A 90 -10.29 14.03 -11.56
C ILE A 90 -11.14 13.40 -10.46
N PHE A 91 -11.29 14.10 -9.35
CA PHE A 91 -12.05 13.64 -8.20
C PHE A 91 -13.34 14.47 -8.06
N ASP A 92 -14.47 13.78 -8.03
CA ASP A 92 -15.79 14.41 -7.81
C ASP A 92 -16.04 14.53 -6.30
N VAL A 93 -15.50 15.62 -5.73
CA VAL A 93 -15.64 15.90 -4.29
C VAL A 93 -17.01 16.48 -4.00
N ALA A 94 -17.71 15.92 -3.01
CA ALA A 94 -18.99 16.45 -2.57
C ALA A 94 -18.88 17.92 -2.12
N ALA A 95 -19.87 18.76 -2.43
CA ALA A 95 -19.85 20.18 -2.12
C ALA A 95 -19.59 20.45 -0.62
N SER A 96 -20.07 19.58 0.26
CA SER A 96 -19.87 19.65 1.72
C SER A 96 -18.41 19.40 2.15
N ALA A 97 -17.58 18.78 1.29
CA ALA A 97 -16.22 18.38 1.61
C ALA A 97 -15.13 19.07 0.73
N ILE A 98 -15.53 19.98 -0.16
CA ILE A 98 -14.58 20.77 -0.97
C ILE A 98 -13.63 21.55 -0.07
N CYS A 99 -14.14 22.08 1.04
CA CYS A 99 -13.36 22.86 1.99
C CYS A 99 -13.20 22.13 3.32
N TYR A 100 -12.00 22.16 3.86
CA TYR A 100 -11.65 21.72 5.21
C TYR A 100 -11.72 22.94 6.19
N PRO A 101 -12.23 22.80 7.43
CA PRO A 101 -12.80 21.57 8.00
C PRO A 101 -14.22 21.26 7.48
N PHE A 102 -14.51 19.98 7.32
CA PHE A 102 -15.85 19.46 7.03
C PHE A 102 -16.26 18.36 8.02
N ARG A 103 -17.49 17.93 7.98
CA ARG A 103 -17.98 16.77 8.73
C ARG A 103 -18.42 15.70 7.75
N TYR A 104 -18.03 14.46 8.04
CA TYR A 104 -18.62 13.28 7.40
C TYR A 104 -20.12 13.19 7.71
N ALA A 105 -20.89 12.60 6.82
CA ALA A 105 -22.25 12.16 7.17
C ALA A 105 -22.18 11.11 8.29
N ASP A 106 -23.25 10.97 9.06
CA ASP A 106 -23.24 10.10 10.25
C ASP A 106 -22.99 8.63 9.89
N ASP A 107 -23.51 8.15 8.77
CA ASP A 107 -23.25 6.81 8.22
C ASP A 107 -21.80 6.65 7.77
N GLU A 108 -21.25 7.61 7.01
CA GLU A 108 -19.83 7.61 6.62
C GLU A 108 -18.91 7.58 7.85
N TRP A 109 -19.24 8.37 8.88
CA TRP A 109 -18.46 8.41 10.13
C TRP A 109 -18.47 7.07 10.86
N ILE A 110 -19.64 6.41 10.93
CA ILE A 110 -19.81 5.10 11.55
C ILE A 110 -19.03 4.05 10.78
N ASP A 111 -19.14 4.04 9.44
CA ASP A 111 -18.47 3.06 8.58
C ASP A 111 -16.94 3.24 8.55
N LEU A 112 -16.46 4.47 8.57
CA LEU A 112 -15.02 4.76 8.69
C LEU A 112 -14.47 4.32 10.05
N GLY A 113 -15.23 4.47 11.12
CA GLY A 113 -14.92 3.98 12.45
C GLY A 113 -13.48 4.24 12.89
N ALA A 114 -12.74 3.18 13.21
CA ALA A 114 -11.36 3.26 13.67
C ALA A 114 -10.37 3.85 12.65
N LEU A 115 -10.75 3.99 11.39
CA LEU A 115 -9.91 4.63 10.35
C LEU A 115 -9.79 6.14 10.52
N THR A 116 -10.65 6.76 11.34
CA THR A 116 -10.58 8.18 11.72
C THR A 116 -9.74 8.43 12.98
N THR A 117 -9.31 7.36 13.66
CA THR A 117 -8.62 7.43 14.95
C THR A 117 -7.14 7.10 14.79
N GLN A 118 -6.28 7.93 15.36
CA GLN A 118 -4.84 7.69 15.38
C GLN A 118 -4.50 6.33 16.03
N GLN A 119 -3.54 5.62 15.46
CA GLN A 119 -3.01 4.36 15.99
C GLN A 119 -1.88 4.62 16.97
N TYR A 120 -1.09 5.65 16.73
CA TYR A 120 0.09 5.98 17.54
C TYR A 120 -0.23 7.10 18.54
N PRO A 121 0.13 6.95 19.82
CA PRO A 121 -0.07 8.01 20.82
C PRO A 121 0.70 9.28 20.47
N ASP A 122 0.03 10.42 20.59
CA ASP A 122 0.61 11.77 20.44
C ASP A 122 0.21 12.65 21.64
N PRO A 123 0.66 12.30 22.87
CA PRO A 123 0.21 12.98 24.10
C PRO A 123 0.64 14.46 24.14
N ALA A 124 1.74 14.81 23.48
CA ALA A 124 2.23 16.18 23.37
C ALA A 124 1.61 16.97 22.19
N GLY A 125 0.81 16.32 21.35
CA GLY A 125 0.19 16.93 20.16
C GLY A 125 1.15 17.33 19.04
N ARG A 126 2.39 16.83 19.06
CA ARG A 126 3.45 17.20 18.10
C ARG A 126 3.10 16.87 16.66
N LEU A 127 2.57 15.67 16.43
CA LEU A 127 2.12 15.25 15.11
C LEU A 127 0.94 16.11 14.63
N ARG A 128 -0.03 16.32 15.53
CA ARG A 128 -1.17 17.17 15.23
C ARG A 128 -0.75 18.61 14.89
N ASP A 129 0.17 19.19 15.65
CA ASP A 129 0.63 20.55 15.42
C ASP A 129 1.43 20.65 14.11
N TRP A 130 2.26 19.64 13.79
CA TRP A 130 2.92 19.51 12.51
C TRP A 130 1.92 19.41 11.35
N ALA A 131 0.89 18.56 11.47
CA ALA A 131 -0.13 18.42 10.44
C ALA A 131 -0.95 19.71 10.26
N ARG A 132 -1.30 20.41 11.35
CA ARG A 132 -2.02 21.68 11.31
C ARG A 132 -1.26 22.80 10.62
N ALA A 133 0.07 22.77 10.58
CA ALA A 133 0.87 23.75 9.86
C ALA A 133 0.58 23.79 8.35
N PHE A 134 -0.03 22.73 7.78
CA PHE A 134 -0.48 22.70 6.39
C PHE A 134 -1.87 23.30 6.17
N VAL A 135 -2.64 23.59 7.23
CA VAL A 135 -3.93 24.28 7.15
C VAL A 135 -3.68 25.78 7.04
N ARG A 136 -3.54 26.29 5.82
CA ARG A 136 -3.08 27.65 5.54
C ARG A 136 -4.19 28.72 5.69
N ALA A 137 -5.44 28.32 5.65
CA ALA A 137 -6.61 29.19 5.74
C ALA A 137 -7.77 28.47 6.42
N ASN A 138 -8.81 29.22 6.79
CA ASN A 138 -10.04 28.66 7.31
C ASN A 138 -11.23 29.36 6.62
N PRO A 139 -11.92 28.70 5.69
CA PRO A 139 -11.68 27.32 5.19
C PRO A 139 -10.47 27.22 4.23
N THR A 140 -9.93 25.99 4.05
CA THR A 140 -8.91 25.67 3.06
C THR A 140 -9.43 24.58 2.11
N ASP A 141 -8.93 24.52 0.88
CA ASP A 141 -9.29 23.45 -0.07
C ASP A 141 -8.82 22.10 0.45
N THR A 142 -9.72 21.11 0.50
CA THR A 142 -9.45 19.78 1.06
C THR A 142 -8.39 19.01 0.29
N LEU A 143 -8.47 19.01 -1.05
CA LEU A 143 -7.49 18.30 -1.86
C LEU A 143 -6.13 18.99 -1.85
N ALA A 144 -6.10 20.33 -1.83
CA ALA A 144 -4.87 21.08 -1.70
C ALA A 144 -4.19 20.81 -0.36
N LEU A 145 -4.94 20.79 0.75
CA LEU A 145 -4.43 20.42 2.08
C LEU A 145 -3.79 19.03 2.08
N LEU A 146 -4.48 18.00 1.54
CA LEU A 146 -3.97 16.65 1.52
C LEU A 146 -2.74 16.50 0.61
N LYS A 147 -2.69 17.22 -0.52
CA LYS A 147 -1.50 17.30 -1.39
C LYS A 147 -0.33 17.98 -0.69
N ASP A 148 -0.57 19.10 -0.02
CA ASP A 148 0.44 19.83 0.73
C ASP A 148 0.99 18.98 1.88
N LEU A 149 0.13 18.23 2.59
CA LEU A 149 0.52 17.29 3.63
C LEU A 149 1.42 16.18 3.07
N GLY A 150 1.06 15.57 1.93
CA GLY A 150 1.87 14.57 1.26
C GLY A 150 3.23 15.11 0.80
N ALA A 151 3.23 16.30 0.20
CA ALA A 151 4.46 17.00 -0.16
C ALA A 151 5.30 17.38 1.07
N GLY A 152 4.64 17.69 2.18
CA GLY A 152 5.28 17.97 3.47
C GLY A 152 6.05 16.76 4.01
N VAL A 153 5.49 15.56 3.95
CA VAL A 153 6.20 14.35 4.38
C VAL A 153 7.54 14.24 3.65
N SER A 154 7.53 14.24 2.32
CA SER A 154 8.76 14.12 1.52
C SER A 154 9.63 15.39 1.48
N GLY A 155 9.12 16.52 1.97
CA GLY A 155 9.87 17.77 2.12
C GLY A 155 10.66 17.84 3.43
N TRP A 156 10.15 17.21 4.49
CA TRP A 156 10.76 17.20 5.82
C TRP A 156 11.61 15.95 6.08
N ILE A 157 11.27 14.84 5.43
CA ILE A 157 11.82 13.52 5.69
C ILE A 157 12.64 13.05 4.49
N SER A 158 13.90 12.71 4.70
CA SER A 158 14.76 12.12 3.67
C SER A 158 14.39 10.65 3.45
N TYR A 159 14.18 10.26 2.19
CA TYR A 159 13.91 8.86 1.89
C TYR A 159 15.17 8.00 2.03
N GLN A 160 15.07 6.90 2.77
CA GLN A 160 16.11 5.88 2.87
C GLN A 160 15.44 4.50 2.74
N SER A 161 15.93 3.71 1.79
CA SER A 161 15.53 2.30 1.71
C SER A 161 16.00 1.58 2.97
N ARG A 162 15.11 0.81 3.58
CA ARG A 162 15.41 0.06 4.79
C ARG A 162 14.87 -1.35 4.68
N GLU A 163 15.76 -2.34 4.76
CA GLU A 163 15.41 -3.75 4.75
C GLU A 163 15.08 -4.28 6.14
N ASP A 164 15.51 -3.57 7.19
CA ASP A 164 15.23 -3.93 8.57
C ASP A 164 13.72 -4.08 8.83
N PRO A 165 13.31 -5.09 9.60
CA PRO A 165 11.92 -5.28 9.97
C PRO A 165 11.40 -4.12 10.82
N GLY A 166 10.06 -3.94 10.79
CA GLY A 166 9.38 -2.91 11.56
C GLY A 166 9.16 -1.60 10.81
N THR A 167 8.50 -0.67 11.47
CA THR A 167 8.13 0.66 10.97
C THR A 167 8.33 1.66 12.10
N GLN A 168 8.85 2.82 11.79
CA GLN A 168 8.99 3.92 12.74
C GLN A 168 7.61 4.47 13.10
N SER A 169 7.43 4.91 14.34
CA SER A 169 6.26 5.72 14.69
C SER A 169 6.33 7.09 13.98
N PRO A 170 5.20 7.79 13.83
CA PRO A 170 5.19 9.14 13.23
C PRO A 170 6.15 10.12 13.90
N ILE A 171 6.16 10.13 15.24
CA ILE A 171 7.05 11.00 16.01
C ILE A 171 8.51 10.62 15.81
N GLU A 172 8.82 9.32 15.81
CA GLU A 172 10.18 8.84 15.54
C GLU A 172 10.64 9.22 14.14
N THR A 173 9.76 9.15 13.13
CA THR A 173 10.07 9.56 11.76
C THR A 173 10.35 11.05 11.67
N LEU A 174 9.56 11.89 12.35
CA LEU A 174 9.79 13.33 12.45
C LEU A 174 11.11 13.66 13.16
N ASP A 175 11.42 12.96 14.25
CA ASP A 175 12.65 13.20 15.04
C ASP A 175 13.90 12.77 14.29
N ARG A 176 13.85 11.65 13.58
CA ARG A 176 14.99 11.15 12.79
C ARG A 176 15.22 11.93 11.50
N GLY A 177 14.18 12.54 10.94
CA GLY A 177 14.24 13.23 9.65
C GLY A 177 14.51 12.32 8.45
N TRP A 178 14.34 10.99 8.59
CA TRP A 178 14.46 10.00 7.52
C TRP A 178 13.54 8.80 7.74
N GLY A 179 13.19 8.13 6.65
CA GLY A 179 12.35 6.93 6.70
C GLY A 179 12.23 6.25 5.34
N SER A 180 11.65 5.05 5.35
CA SER A 180 11.28 4.28 4.16
C SER A 180 9.86 4.63 3.69
N CYS A 181 9.40 4.06 2.57
CA CYS A 181 8.02 4.24 2.10
C CYS A 181 6.97 3.87 3.15
N ARG A 182 7.23 2.87 3.99
CA ARG A 182 6.33 2.46 5.09
C ARG A 182 6.21 3.56 6.15
N ASP A 183 7.33 4.17 6.51
CA ASP A 183 7.40 5.23 7.51
C ASP A 183 6.70 6.49 7.00
N PHE A 184 6.86 6.81 5.70
CA PHE A 184 6.18 7.92 5.02
C PHE A 184 4.67 7.71 4.97
N ALA A 185 4.22 6.50 4.60
CA ALA A 185 2.79 6.17 4.56
C ALA A 185 2.15 6.27 5.96
N VAL A 186 2.83 5.75 7.00
CA VAL A 186 2.36 5.83 8.40
C VAL A 186 2.30 7.27 8.87
N LEU A 187 3.34 8.07 8.65
CA LEU A 187 3.35 9.48 9.02
C LEU A 187 2.20 10.25 8.35
N PHE A 188 1.99 10.05 7.06
CA PHE A 188 0.90 10.71 6.33
C PHE A 188 -0.49 10.31 6.84
N VAL A 189 -0.74 9.00 7.01
CA VAL A 189 -2.03 8.47 7.49
C VAL A 189 -2.35 8.99 8.89
N GLU A 190 -1.40 8.95 9.80
CA GLU A 190 -1.60 9.43 11.17
C GLU A 190 -1.78 10.95 11.24
N ALA A 191 -1.06 11.70 10.40
CA ALA A 191 -1.27 13.14 10.27
C ALA A 191 -2.66 13.47 9.70
N ALA A 192 -3.12 12.77 8.67
CA ALA A 192 -4.47 12.93 8.13
C ALA A 192 -5.55 12.60 9.19
N ARG A 193 -5.37 11.51 9.95
CA ARG A 193 -6.27 11.15 11.06
C ARG A 193 -6.28 12.21 12.16
N SER A 194 -5.14 12.82 12.49
CA SER A 194 -5.05 13.89 13.48
C SER A 194 -5.81 15.15 13.08
N LEU A 195 -6.05 15.33 11.78
CA LEU A 195 -6.89 16.38 11.19
C LEU A 195 -8.37 15.96 11.07
N GLY A 196 -8.73 14.73 11.42
CA GLY A 196 -10.09 14.19 11.39
C GLY A 196 -10.48 13.47 10.10
N PHE A 197 -9.52 13.20 9.20
CA PHE A 197 -9.80 12.41 8.01
C PHE A 197 -9.84 10.91 8.31
N GLY A 198 -10.75 10.19 7.62
CA GLY A 198 -10.67 8.75 7.49
C GLY A 198 -9.51 8.38 6.57
N ALA A 199 -8.51 7.66 7.09
CA ALA A 199 -7.32 7.30 6.33
C ALA A 199 -6.86 5.87 6.61
N ARG A 200 -6.27 5.21 5.60
CA ARG A 200 -5.76 3.85 5.71
C ARG A 200 -4.45 3.68 4.95
N ILE A 201 -3.69 2.68 5.35
CA ILE A 201 -2.43 2.31 4.72
C ILE A 201 -2.71 1.31 3.63
N VAL A 202 -1.97 1.42 2.53
CA VAL A 202 -1.98 0.46 1.43
C VAL A 202 -0.58 -0.15 1.30
N SER A 203 -0.53 -1.45 1.13
CA SER A 203 0.67 -2.21 0.75
C SER A 203 0.44 -2.84 -0.61
N GLY A 204 1.47 -2.85 -1.44
CA GLY A 204 1.39 -3.42 -2.77
C GLY A 204 2.70 -3.36 -3.53
N TYR A 205 2.60 -3.17 -4.84
CA TYR A 205 3.75 -3.08 -5.72
C TYR A 205 3.77 -1.74 -6.46
N LEU A 206 4.99 -1.26 -6.68
CA LEU A 206 5.28 -0.09 -7.50
C LEU A 206 5.84 -0.56 -8.84
N TYR A 207 5.21 -0.16 -9.94
CA TYR A 207 5.72 -0.34 -11.28
C TYR A 207 6.56 0.87 -11.68
N SER A 208 7.79 0.68 -12.13
CA SER A 208 8.66 1.76 -12.57
C SER A 208 9.27 1.45 -13.93
N PRO A 209 8.61 1.84 -15.03
CA PRO A 209 9.07 1.52 -16.39
C PRO A 209 10.45 2.10 -16.71
N ASN A 210 10.82 3.21 -16.09
CA ASN A 210 12.04 3.95 -16.38
C ASN A 210 13.02 4.04 -15.19
N GLN A 211 12.79 3.23 -14.12
CA GLN A 211 13.57 3.29 -12.87
C GLN A 211 13.67 4.68 -12.24
N SER A 212 12.75 5.58 -12.59
CA SER A 212 12.76 6.98 -12.17
C SER A 212 11.95 7.25 -10.91
N VAL A 213 11.34 6.21 -10.35
CA VAL A 213 10.43 6.35 -9.19
C VAL A 213 11.19 5.99 -7.93
N MET A 214 11.10 6.86 -6.91
CA MET A 214 11.77 6.66 -5.62
C MET A 214 11.22 5.39 -4.93
N GLY A 215 12.12 4.59 -4.37
CA GLY A 215 11.77 3.32 -3.73
C GLY A 215 11.68 2.12 -4.69
N ALA A 216 11.84 2.32 -5.99
CA ALA A 216 11.91 1.21 -6.93
C ALA A 216 13.31 0.59 -6.96
N SER A 217 13.35 -0.75 -6.91
CA SER A 217 14.55 -1.55 -7.15
C SER A 217 14.38 -2.27 -8.49
N GLY A 218 15.09 -1.82 -9.54
CA GLY A 218 14.86 -2.33 -10.87
C GLY A 218 13.52 -1.91 -11.46
N ALA A 219 12.82 -2.81 -12.16
CA ALA A 219 11.53 -2.54 -12.83
C ALA A 219 10.33 -2.47 -11.86
N GLY A 220 10.50 -2.82 -10.58
CA GLY A 220 9.45 -2.75 -9.56
C GLY A 220 9.92 -3.17 -8.18
N SER A 221 9.13 -2.87 -7.17
CA SER A 221 9.40 -3.17 -5.76
C SER A 221 8.12 -3.35 -4.97
N THR A 222 8.22 -3.90 -3.76
CA THR A 222 7.19 -3.69 -2.74
C THR A 222 7.13 -2.22 -2.37
N HIS A 223 5.93 -1.71 -2.15
CA HIS A 223 5.73 -0.31 -1.81
C HIS A 223 4.58 -0.15 -0.81
N ALA A 224 4.60 0.95 -0.06
CA ALA A 224 3.54 1.34 0.84
C ALA A 224 3.16 2.81 0.61
N TRP A 225 1.86 3.07 0.66
CA TRP A 225 1.28 4.40 0.47
C TRP A 225 0.01 4.56 1.30
N ALA A 226 -0.74 5.61 1.07
CA ALA A 226 -1.92 5.95 1.84
C ALA A 226 -3.16 6.10 0.96
N GLU A 227 -4.31 5.91 1.56
CA GLU A 227 -5.60 6.33 1.02
C GLU A 227 -6.35 7.15 2.07
N VAL A 228 -7.00 8.24 1.60
CA VAL A 228 -7.86 9.10 2.42
C VAL A 228 -9.26 9.09 1.83
N PHE A 229 -10.27 8.90 2.68
CA PHE A 229 -11.66 8.98 2.26
C PHE A 229 -12.11 10.44 2.22
N VAL A 230 -12.61 10.85 1.05
CA VAL A 230 -13.18 12.18 0.84
C VAL A 230 -14.60 12.02 0.30
N PRO A 231 -15.64 12.57 0.96
CA PRO A 231 -17.02 12.44 0.51
C PRO A 231 -17.21 12.80 -0.97
N GLY A 232 -17.98 12.00 -1.67
CA GLY A 232 -18.19 12.10 -3.12
C GLY A 232 -17.10 11.41 -3.94
N ALA A 233 -15.82 11.64 -3.63
CA ALA A 233 -14.67 11.08 -4.32
C ALA A 233 -14.30 9.65 -3.86
N GLY A 234 -14.74 9.25 -2.65
CA GLY A 234 -14.37 7.97 -2.06
C GLY A 234 -12.91 7.92 -1.59
N TRP A 235 -12.27 6.76 -1.70
CA TRP A 235 -10.87 6.58 -1.32
C TRP A 235 -9.93 7.15 -2.38
N ILE A 236 -9.22 8.22 -2.03
CA ILE A 236 -8.21 8.85 -2.87
C ILE A 236 -6.83 8.36 -2.45
N THR A 237 -6.06 7.89 -3.42
CA THR A 237 -4.67 7.43 -3.24
C THR A 237 -3.70 8.59 -3.14
N PHE A 238 -2.83 8.56 -2.14
CA PHE A 238 -1.70 9.48 -1.94
C PHE A 238 -0.42 8.68 -1.72
N ASP A 239 0.58 8.92 -2.54
CA ASP A 239 1.93 8.38 -2.35
C ASP A 239 2.87 9.50 -1.89
N PRO A 240 3.08 9.64 -0.56
CA PRO A 240 3.94 10.69 -0.04
C PRO A 240 5.41 10.49 -0.39
N THR A 241 5.83 9.28 -0.76
CA THR A 241 7.21 9.00 -1.20
C THR A 241 7.48 9.64 -2.56
N ASN A 242 6.55 9.51 -3.49
CA ASN A 242 6.69 10.00 -4.86
C ASN A 242 5.92 11.30 -5.14
N ARG A 243 5.31 11.90 -4.10
CA ARG A 243 4.48 13.12 -4.19
C ARG A 243 3.37 13.01 -5.24
N SER A 244 2.82 11.83 -5.39
CA SER A 244 1.78 11.56 -6.38
C SER A 244 0.40 11.38 -5.75
N VAL A 245 -0.63 11.68 -6.53
CA VAL A 245 -2.04 11.47 -6.20
C VAL A 245 -2.67 10.65 -7.31
N GLY A 246 -3.42 9.62 -6.95
CA GLY A 246 -3.96 8.64 -7.88
C GLY A 246 -3.13 7.36 -7.97
N GLY A 247 -3.68 6.38 -8.67
CA GLY A 247 -3.15 5.00 -8.71
C GLY A 247 -2.16 4.71 -9.83
N LEU A 248 -1.67 5.72 -10.57
CA LEU A 248 -0.71 5.49 -11.65
C LEU A 248 0.52 4.77 -11.12
N ASN A 249 0.89 3.65 -11.74
CA ASN A 249 2.02 2.80 -11.34
C ASN A 249 1.88 2.07 -9.99
N LEU A 250 0.78 2.22 -9.27
CA LEU A 250 0.53 1.56 -8.00
C LEU A 250 -0.40 0.35 -8.17
N ILE A 251 0.01 -0.79 -7.63
CA ILE A 251 -0.74 -2.04 -7.69
C ILE A 251 -1.07 -2.45 -6.26
N PRO A 252 -2.28 -2.14 -5.75
CA PRO A 252 -2.65 -2.42 -4.37
C PRO A 252 -2.83 -3.93 -4.14
N VAL A 253 -2.37 -4.40 -3.00
CA VAL A 253 -2.52 -5.79 -2.54
C VAL A 253 -3.33 -5.86 -1.26
N ALA A 254 -3.02 -5.00 -0.28
CA ALA A 254 -3.72 -4.97 0.99
C ALA A 254 -3.94 -3.54 1.47
N VAL A 255 -5.07 -3.31 2.12
CA VAL A 255 -5.37 -2.09 2.87
C VAL A 255 -5.57 -2.43 4.33
N ALA A 256 -5.10 -1.57 5.23
CA ALA A 256 -5.26 -1.78 6.66
C ALA A 256 -5.25 -0.47 7.44
N ARG A 257 -5.75 -0.54 8.67
CA ARG A 257 -5.61 0.56 9.63
C ARG A 257 -4.16 0.74 10.09
N ASP A 258 -3.44 -0.37 10.28
CA ASP A 258 -2.04 -0.42 10.72
C ASP A 258 -1.20 -1.17 9.69
N ILE A 259 0.02 -0.68 9.44
CA ILE A 259 0.96 -1.26 8.47
C ILE A 259 1.28 -2.73 8.77
N GLN A 260 1.30 -3.14 10.04
CA GLN A 260 1.57 -4.52 10.43
C GLN A 260 0.50 -5.50 9.92
N HIS A 261 -0.73 -5.02 9.71
CA HIS A 261 -1.83 -5.83 9.17
C HIS A 261 -1.83 -5.89 7.64
N ALA A 262 -1.02 -5.05 6.97
CA ALA A 262 -0.85 -5.03 5.51
C ALA A 262 0.47 -5.67 5.05
N MET A 263 1.19 -6.38 5.93
CA MET A 263 2.46 -7.02 5.58
C MET A 263 2.25 -8.13 4.54
N PRO A 264 3.05 -8.16 3.46
CA PRO A 264 2.93 -9.17 2.40
C PRO A 264 3.09 -10.61 2.91
N VAL A 265 4.02 -10.82 3.83
CA VAL A 265 4.28 -12.10 4.48
C VAL A 265 4.45 -11.87 5.97
N ALA A 266 3.71 -12.60 6.79
CA ALA A 266 3.84 -12.59 8.24
C ALA A 266 3.69 -14.01 8.77
N GLY A 267 4.61 -14.44 9.61
CA GLY A 267 4.60 -15.79 10.16
C GLY A 267 5.60 -15.93 11.31
N SER A 268 5.74 -17.16 11.79
CA SER A 268 6.65 -17.48 12.87
C SER A 268 7.33 -18.83 12.64
N PHE A 269 8.38 -19.08 13.38
CA PHE A 269 9.01 -20.40 13.45
C PHE A 269 9.40 -20.71 14.90
N VAL A 270 9.56 -22.00 15.18
CA VAL A 270 10.07 -22.49 16.45
C VAL A 270 11.38 -23.21 16.17
N GLY A 271 12.46 -22.78 16.84
CA GLY A 271 13.81 -23.30 16.67
C GLY A 271 14.76 -22.76 17.73
N MET A 272 16.05 -23.06 17.59
CA MET A 272 17.10 -22.47 18.44
C MET A 272 17.18 -20.96 18.22
N THR A 273 17.65 -20.21 19.19
CA THR A 273 17.72 -18.71 19.16
C THR A 273 18.57 -18.18 18.00
N ASP A 274 19.55 -18.96 17.55
CA ASP A 274 20.46 -18.67 16.43
C ASP A 274 20.04 -19.30 15.11
N ALA A 275 18.84 -19.91 15.05
CA ALA A 275 18.41 -20.63 13.87
C ALA A 275 18.16 -19.73 12.66
N PHE A 276 17.71 -18.50 12.85
CA PHE A 276 17.43 -17.59 11.74
C PHE A 276 18.73 -17.07 11.12
N GLN A 277 18.91 -17.33 9.83
CA GLN A 277 20.08 -16.89 9.06
C GLN A 277 19.82 -15.60 8.32
N GLY A 278 18.60 -15.43 7.75
CA GLY A 278 18.26 -14.24 7.00
C GLY A 278 17.01 -14.40 6.14
N MET A 279 16.60 -13.28 5.58
CA MET A 279 15.46 -13.16 4.68
C MET A 279 15.89 -12.35 3.45
N SER A 280 15.36 -12.71 2.29
CA SER A 280 15.48 -11.89 1.07
C SER A 280 14.11 -11.76 0.41
N VAL A 281 13.86 -10.58 -0.19
CA VAL A 281 12.66 -10.30 -0.98
C VAL A 281 13.09 -9.83 -2.35
N GLU A 282 12.58 -10.48 -3.39
CA GLU A 282 12.80 -10.10 -4.78
C GLU A 282 11.45 -9.82 -5.43
N VAL A 283 11.32 -8.65 -6.05
CA VAL A 283 10.12 -8.25 -6.78
C VAL A 283 10.50 -7.74 -8.16
N ARG A 284 9.79 -8.23 -9.18
CA ARG A 284 9.88 -7.75 -10.55
C ARG A 284 8.48 -7.46 -11.06
N VAL A 285 8.28 -6.26 -11.58
CA VAL A 285 7.05 -5.87 -12.26
C VAL A 285 7.41 -5.51 -13.69
N THR A 286 6.93 -6.27 -14.65
CA THR A 286 7.27 -6.11 -16.07
C THR A 286 6.02 -5.86 -16.88
N SER A 287 6.10 -4.93 -17.85
CA SER A 287 5.05 -4.79 -18.86
C SER A 287 5.21 -5.87 -19.92
N GLN A 288 4.15 -6.57 -20.22
CA GLN A 288 4.10 -7.36 -21.44
C GLN A 288 3.85 -6.41 -22.60
N ALA A 289 4.76 -6.37 -23.59
CA ALA A 289 4.50 -5.63 -24.84
C ALA A 289 3.22 -6.18 -25.45
N GLY A 290 2.18 -5.34 -25.52
CA GLY A 290 0.90 -5.76 -26.08
C GLY A 290 1.10 -6.30 -27.48
N THR A 291 0.84 -7.57 -27.71
CA THR A 291 0.36 -8.02 -29.00
C THR A 291 -0.86 -7.17 -29.28
N ALA A 292 -0.78 -6.32 -30.30
CA ALA A 292 -1.89 -5.52 -30.78
C ALA A 292 -3.04 -6.48 -31.15
N ALA A 293 -3.86 -6.81 -30.15
CA ALA A 293 -5.08 -7.54 -30.37
C ALA A 293 -6.05 -6.55 -31.02
N ASN A 294 -6.44 -6.87 -32.27
CA ASN A 294 -7.49 -6.26 -33.04
C ASN A 294 -8.51 -5.52 -32.16
N GLN A 295 -8.47 -4.20 -32.19
CA GLN A 295 -9.57 -3.40 -31.65
C GLN A 295 -10.80 -3.72 -32.51
N PRO A 296 -11.91 -4.17 -31.94
CA PRO A 296 -13.13 -4.34 -32.70
C PRO A 296 -13.57 -2.98 -33.27
N ALA A 297 -13.92 -2.96 -34.54
CA ALA A 297 -14.25 -1.79 -35.38
C ALA A 297 -15.46 -0.93 -34.91
N TRP A 298 -16.04 -1.17 -33.73
CA TRP A 298 -17.22 -0.44 -33.24
C TRP A 298 -16.89 0.91 -32.54
N ARG A 299 -15.59 1.21 -32.28
CA ARG A 299 -15.21 2.50 -31.65
C ARG A 299 -15.21 3.70 -32.58
N ALA A 300 -15.54 3.52 -33.86
CA ALA A 300 -15.48 4.60 -34.90
C ALA A 300 -16.82 5.33 -35.13
N GLN A 301 -17.92 5.04 -34.42
CA GLN A 301 -19.23 5.63 -34.72
C GLN A 301 -19.89 6.44 -33.59
N ALA A 302 -19.19 6.86 -32.58
CA ALA A 302 -19.71 7.76 -31.55
C ALA A 302 -19.08 9.17 -31.62
N ARG A 303 -19.14 9.79 -32.78
CA ARG A 303 -19.08 11.25 -32.96
C ARG A 303 -20.10 11.63 -34.00
N LEU A 304 -21.24 12.13 -33.52
CA LEU A 304 -22.23 13.01 -34.12
C LEU A 304 -23.60 12.77 -33.45
N VAL A 305 -23.90 13.47 -32.38
CA VAL A 305 -25.03 14.39 -32.22
C VAL A 305 -24.75 15.18 -30.95
#